data_1c507fac316572f0d73c575f2707b260
#
_entry.id   1c507fac316572f0d73c575f2707b260
#
_cell.length_a   1.000
_cell.length_b   1.000
_cell.length_c   1.000
_cell.angle_alpha   90.00
_cell.angle_beta   90.00
_cell.angle_gamma   90.00
#
_symmetry.space_group_name_H-M   'P 1'
#
loop_
_entity.id
_entity.type
_entity.pdbx_description
1 polymer ?
#
loop_
_entity_poly.entity_id
_entity_poly.type
_entity_poly.pdbx_seq_one_letter_code
_entity_poly.pdbx_strand_id
1 'polypeptide(L)'
;MQASVRRSNTLLPVALALWAGAAVAAPPERVVSMNLCTDQVAMLLAAPGQLLSVSHMALDPLSSAMVDEAQAYRINRGGAEQIFLMHPDLVLAGTYTSRASVDLLRGLGVTVVELPPVDTLADVAAQMRLIGDALGRGPEGEAMAQAFEVEVAALQSPGDPATAAMYYPNGYTAGAGTLSNEILEMTGFRNIGAEAGLTGGGILPLERLVMATPDVIVTSTPYPGASRSEEILAHPALAAIRRDAARAKVSDADWVCGTPALLNAIRTMAEARRSLGDAP
;
A
#
# COMPACT_ATOMS: atom_id res chain seq x y z
N MET A 1 2.02 -50.42 81.06
CA MET A 1 1.39 -50.32 79.73
C MET A 1 1.50 -48.89 79.28
N GLN A 2 2.53 -48.60 78.38
CA GLN A 2 2.76 -47.27 77.88
C GLN A 2 2.31 -47.25 76.38
N ALA A 3 1.33 -46.41 76.05
CA ALA A 3 0.85 -46.20 74.68
C ALA A 3 1.65 -45.14 74.05
N SER A 4 2.42 -45.50 72.99
CA SER A 4 3.20 -44.59 72.12
C SER A 4 2.27 -43.95 71.11
N VAL A 5 2.13 -42.63 71.15
CA VAL A 5 1.42 -41.81 70.12
C VAL A 5 2.42 -41.42 69.03
N ARG A 6 2.28 -42.04 67.86
CA ARG A 6 3.02 -41.60 66.63
C ARG A 6 2.32 -40.35 66.00
N ARG A 7 3.03 -39.24 66.00
CA ARG A 7 2.66 -38.05 65.24
C ARG A 7 3.14 -38.21 63.78
N SER A 8 2.17 -38.35 62.88
CA SER A 8 2.47 -38.28 61.43
C SER A 8 2.53 -36.82 60.99
N ASN A 9 3.71 -36.36 60.61
CA ASN A 9 3.91 -35.06 59.92
C ASN A 9 3.66 -35.25 58.43
N THR A 10 2.50 -34.85 57.97
CA THR A 10 2.16 -34.70 56.52
C THR A 10 2.69 -33.37 56.04
N LEU A 11 3.84 -33.36 55.32
CA LEU A 11 4.30 -32.24 54.57
C LEU A 11 3.49 -32.12 53.28
N LEU A 12 2.63 -31.10 53.16
CA LEU A 12 2.01 -30.72 51.89
C LEU A 12 3.09 -30.07 50.99
N PRO A 13 3.27 -30.51 49.73
CA PRO A 13 4.09 -29.78 48.78
C PRO A 13 3.29 -28.55 48.32
N VAL A 14 3.85 -27.36 48.60
CA VAL A 14 3.39 -26.10 47.97
C VAL A 14 3.90 -26.08 46.52
N ALA A 15 3.02 -26.36 45.58
CA ALA A 15 3.30 -26.22 44.18
C ALA A 15 3.34 -24.72 43.82
N LEU A 16 4.56 -24.18 43.66
CA LEU A 16 4.75 -22.83 43.10
C LEU A 16 4.47 -22.90 41.59
N ALA A 17 3.26 -22.45 41.19
CA ALA A 17 2.92 -22.26 39.80
C ALA A 17 3.69 -21.02 39.27
N LEU A 18 4.79 -21.25 38.58
CA LEU A 18 5.48 -20.23 37.78
C LEU A 18 4.56 -19.85 36.60
N TRP A 19 3.85 -18.74 36.72
CA TRP A 19 3.24 -18.09 35.56
C TRP A 19 4.36 -17.48 34.75
N ALA A 20 4.77 -18.19 33.68
CA ALA A 20 5.56 -17.60 32.61
C ALA A 20 4.63 -16.64 31.83
N GLY A 21 4.55 -15.40 32.28
CA GLY A 21 3.96 -14.33 31.49
C GLY A 21 4.76 -14.22 30.21
N ALA A 22 4.12 -14.41 29.04
CA ALA A 22 4.74 -14.08 27.77
C ALA A 22 5.12 -12.59 27.84
N ALA A 23 6.41 -12.31 27.85
CA ALA A 23 6.92 -10.94 27.75
C ALA A 23 6.48 -10.44 26.36
N VAL A 24 5.46 -9.63 26.28
CA VAL A 24 5.14 -8.85 25.09
C VAL A 24 6.31 -7.90 24.91
N ALA A 25 7.03 -8.02 23.78
CA ALA A 25 8.10 -7.10 23.48
C ALA A 25 7.57 -5.66 23.51
N ALA A 26 8.31 -4.74 24.11
CA ALA A 26 7.92 -3.34 24.11
C ALA A 26 7.77 -2.83 22.66
N PRO A 27 6.78 -1.98 22.37
CA PRO A 27 6.65 -1.41 21.04
C PRO A 27 7.91 -0.63 20.66
N PRO A 28 8.26 -0.59 19.36
CA PRO A 28 9.43 0.18 18.91
C PRO A 28 9.22 1.67 19.19
N GLU A 29 10.28 2.36 19.60
CA GLU A 29 10.24 3.79 19.91
C GLU A 29 10.89 4.65 18.83
N ARG A 30 11.71 4.05 17.96
CA ARG A 30 12.57 4.74 16.98
C ARG A 30 12.42 4.09 15.60
N VAL A 31 11.36 4.44 14.92
CA VAL A 31 11.02 3.84 13.62
C VAL A 31 11.53 4.70 12.47
N VAL A 32 12.11 4.06 11.47
CA VAL A 32 12.47 4.68 10.19
C VAL A 32 11.77 3.92 9.06
N SER A 33 11.13 4.64 8.14
CA SER A 33 10.55 4.06 6.93
C SER A 33 11.40 4.42 5.70
N MET A 34 11.61 3.45 4.80
CA MET A 34 12.47 3.54 3.62
C MET A 34 11.71 3.47 2.29
N ASN A 35 10.40 3.35 2.32
CA ASN A 35 9.58 3.13 1.12
C ASN A 35 8.31 3.97 1.19
N LEU A 36 7.93 4.60 0.07
CA LEU A 36 6.78 5.50 -0.01
C LEU A 36 5.49 4.91 0.59
N CYS A 37 5.20 3.64 0.31
CA CYS A 37 3.95 3.04 0.77
C CYS A 37 3.98 2.75 2.27
N THR A 38 5.14 2.33 2.80
CA THR A 38 5.31 2.17 4.25
C THR A 38 5.38 3.52 4.96
N ASP A 39 5.92 4.56 4.32
CA ASP A 39 5.93 5.93 4.86
C ASP A 39 4.52 6.41 5.18
N GLN A 40 3.61 6.31 4.20
CA GLN A 40 2.25 6.82 4.32
C GLN A 40 1.45 6.10 5.41
N VAL A 41 1.50 4.77 5.46
CA VAL A 41 0.79 4.01 6.51
C VAL A 41 1.44 4.25 7.89
N ALA A 42 2.78 4.36 7.95
CA ALA A 42 3.46 4.66 9.21
C ALA A 42 3.13 6.08 9.73
N MET A 43 3.02 7.08 8.85
CA MET A 43 2.58 8.44 9.24
C MET A 43 1.17 8.46 9.83
N LEU A 44 0.29 7.57 9.36
CA LEU A 44 -1.09 7.45 9.86
C LEU A 44 -1.19 6.70 11.19
N LEU A 45 -0.30 5.73 11.44
CA LEU A 45 -0.43 4.79 12.58
C LEU A 45 0.56 5.03 13.71
N ALA A 46 1.73 5.62 13.43
CA ALA A 46 2.76 5.78 14.45
C ALA A 46 2.30 6.67 15.62
N ALA A 47 2.72 6.33 16.81
CA ALA A 47 2.54 7.19 17.98
C ALA A 47 3.35 8.50 17.84
N PRO A 48 2.95 9.58 18.49
CA PRO A 48 3.71 10.83 18.45
C PRO A 48 5.18 10.64 18.83
N GLY A 49 6.10 11.05 17.92
CA GLY A 49 7.55 10.92 18.09
C GLY A 49 8.14 9.54 17.79
N GLN A 50 7.34 8.51 17.51
CA GLN A 50 7.79 7.16 17.20
C GLN A 50 8.44 7.07 15.81
N LEU A 51 7.83 7.67 14.77
CA LEU A 51 8.37 7.73 13.42
C LEU A 51 9.39 8.86 13.30
N LEU A 52 10.64 8.53 13.08
CA LEU A 52 11.75 9.50 13.02
C LEU A 52 11.99 10.03 11.62
N SER A 53 11.76 9.20 10.60
CA SER A 53 12.14 9.51 9.23
C SER A 53 11.30 8.75 8.22
N VAL A 54 10.99 9.43 7.11
CA VAL A 54 10.33 8.88 5.93
C VAL A 54 11.24 8.99 4.70
N SER A 55 10.94 8.28 3.64
CA SER A 55 11.73 8.34 2.39
C SER A 55 11.54 9.68 1.68
N HIS A 56 12.48 10.05 0.82
CA HIS A 56 12.37 11.28 0.01
C HIS A 56 11.18 11.25 -0.95
N MET A 57 10.67 10.07 -1.30
CA MET A 57 9.49 9.91 -2.15
C MET A 57 8.20 10.40 -1.47
N ALA A 58 8.18 10.46 -0.13
CA ALA A 58 7.04 11.00 0.61
C ALA A 58 6.78 12.49 0.32
N LEU A 59 7.79 13.23 -0.19
CA LEU A 59 7.68 14.63 -0.59
C LEU A 59 7.35 14.84 -2.09
N ASP A 60 7.24 13.77 -2.88
CA ASP A 60 6.91 13.88 -4.30
C ASP A 60 5.38 14.01 -4.49
N PRO A 61 4.87 15.18 -4.96
CA PRO A 61 3.43 15.41 -5.09
C PRO A 61 2.77 14.59 -6.20
N LEU A 62 3.53 13.96 -7.08
CA LEU A 62 3.00 13.08 -8.11
C LEU A 62 2.84 11.63 -7.63
N SER A 63 3.52 11.27 -6.54
CA SER A 63 3.52 9.89 -6.02
C SER A 63 2.97 9.77 -4.61
N SER A 64 3.06 10.82 -3.78
CA SER A 64 2.64 10.81 -2.38
C SER A 64 1.31 11.50 -2.18
N ALA A 65 0.39 10.82 -1.50
CA ALA A 65 -0.87 11.42 -1.04
C ALA A 65 -0.71 12.20 0.29
N MET A 66 0.49 12.21 0.89
CA MET A 66 0.76 12.78 2.23
C MET A 66 1.99 13.69 2.24
N VAL A 67 2.11 14.55 1.20
CA VAL A 67 3.27 15.46 1.06
C VAL A 67 3.36 16.45 2.21
N ASP A 68 2.24 16.99 2.66
CA ASP A 68 2.20 18.00 3.72
C ASP A 68 2.57 17.40 5.08
N GLU A 69 2.07 16.21 5.39
CA GLU A 69 2.41 15.46 6.61
C GLU A 69 3.89 15.05 6.62
N ALA A 70 4.42 14.67 5.46
CA ALA A 70 5.81 14.25 5.31
C ALA A 70 6.81 15.36 5.65
N GLN A 71 6.43 16.63 5.53
CA GLN A 71 7.29 17.78 5.88
C GLN A 71 7.66 17.83 7.37
N ALA A 72 6.88 17.19 8.23
CA ALA A 72 7.15 17.12 9.66
C ALA A 72 8.27 16.13 10.02
N TYR A 73 8.71 15.29 9.07
CA TYR A 73 9.65 14.20 9.32
C TYR A 73 11.03 14.48 8.72
N ARG A 74 12.03 13.86 9.30
CA ARG A 74 13.36 13.80 8.69
C ARG A 74 13.31 12.97 7.42
N ILE A 75 13.94 13.43 6.36
CA ILE A 75 13.95 12.75 5.07
C ILE A 75 15.20 11.87 4.93
N ASN A 76 15.00 10.61 4.54
CA ASN A 76 16.07 9.70 4.18
C ASN A 76 16.04 9.37 2.67
N ARG A 77 17.18 8.88 2.16
CA ARG A 77 17.34 8.43 0.77
C ARG A 77 17.58 6.93 0.66
N GLY A 78 17.22 6.18 1.70
CA GLY A 78 17.34 4.73 1.72
C GLY A 78 18.77 4.20 1.91
N GLY A 79 19.74 5.05 2.20
CA GLY A 79 21.13 4.64 2.47
C GLY A 79 21.26 4.04 3.88
N ALA A 80 21.82 2.83 4.01
CA ALA A 80 21.92 2.12 5.28
C ALA A 80 22.69 2.91 6.34
N GLU A 81 23.78 3.59 5.98
CA GLU A 81 24.58 4.41 6.91
C GLU A 81 23.75 5.57 7.47
N GLN A 82 23.00 6.28 6.60
CA GLN A 82 22.14 7.38 7.01
C GLN A 82 21.09 6.90 8.01
N ILE A 83 20.51 5.74 7.78
CA ILE A 83 19.46 5.15 8.61
C ILE A 83 20.05 4.65 9.93
N PHE A 84 21.17 3.91 9.88
CA PHE A 84 21.83 3.40 11.06
C PHE A 84 22.22 4.50 12.06
N LEU A 85 22.70 5.65 11.55
CA LEU A 85 23.05 6.81 12.39
C LEU A 85 21.83 7.47 13.07
N MET A 86 20.62 7.10 12.72
CA MET A 86 19.39 7.52 13.43
C MET A 86 19.10 6.59 14.62
N HIS A 87 19.89 5.52 14.81
CA HIS A 87 19.69 4.52 15.86
C HIS A 87 18.25 3.99 15.91
N PRO A 88 17.71 3.46 14.79
CA PRO A 88 16.36 2.90 14.78
C PRO A 88 16.35 1.56 15.53
N ASP A 89 15.26 1.27 16.21
CA ASP A 89 14.94 -0.07 16.72
C ASP A 89 14.05 -0.86 15.74
N LEU A 90 13.39 -0.16 14.81
CA LEU A 90 12.62 -0.75 13.70
C LEU A 90 12.84 0.04 12.41
N VAL A 91 13.04 -0.68 11.31
CA VAL A 91 13.00 -0.13 9.95
C VAL A 91 11.87 -0.80 9.17
N LEU A 92 11.02 0.00 8.53
CA LEU A 92 10.00 -0.46 7.58
C LEU A 92 10.55 -0.32 6.16
N ALA A 93 10.49 -1.39 5.38
CA ALA A 93 10.95 -1.45 4.00
C ALA A 93 9.93 -2.17 3.12
N GLY A 94 9.95 -1.95 1.82
CA GLY A 94 9.21 -2.75 0.87
C GLY A 94 10.12 -3.76 0.17
N THR A 95 9.56 -4.78 -0.43
CA THR A 95 10.30 -5.84 -1.16
C THR A 95 11.23 -5.26 -2.24
N TYR A 96 10.88 -4.12 -2.82
CA TYR A 96 11.69 -3.44 -3.86
C TYR A 96 12.65 -2.39 -3.30
N THR A 97 12.75 -2.25 -1.97
CA THR A 97 13.76 -1.41 -1.34
C THR A 97 15.15 -1.98 -1.61
N SER A 98 16.18 -1.11 -1.67
CA SER A 98 17.56 -1.52 -1.93
C SER A 98 17.97 -2.71 -1.07
N ARG A 99 18.17 -3.87 -1.71
CA ARG A 99 18.56 -5.12 -1.04
C ARG A 99 19.84 -4.94 -0.23
N ALA A 100 20.83 -4.24 -0.81
CA ALA A 100 22.11 -3.98 -0.14
C ALA A 100 21.91 -3.17 1.15
N SER A 101 21.02 -2.17 1.15
CA SER A 101 20.72 -1.39 2.34
C SER A 101 20.01 -2.22 3.41
N VAL A 102 19.02 -3.03 3.01
CA VAL A 102 18.29 -3.91 3.93
C VAL A 102 19.21 -4.95 4.57
N ASP A 103 20.03 -5.64 3.76
CA ASP A 103 20.94 -6.68 4.25
C ASP A 103 22.02 -6.09 5.18
N LEU A 104 22.54 -4.90 4.86
CA LEU A 104 23.50 -4.21 5.72
C LEU A 104 22.88 -3.80 7.07
N LEU A 105 21.68 -3.24 7.08
CA LEU A 105 20.97 -2.87 8.32
C LEU A 105 20.72 -4.10 9.21
N ARG A 106 20.27 -5.21 8.62
CA ARG A 106 20.12 -6.49 9.34
C ARG A 106 21.44 -7.00 9.89
N GLY A 107 22.52 -6.93 9.09
CA GLY A 107 23.88 -7.29 9.53
C GLY A 107 24.41 -6.44 10.67
N LEU A 108 23.93 -5.21 10.80
CA LEU A 108 24.24 -4.29 11.91
C LEU A 108 23.30 -4.48 13.12
N GLY A 109 22.42 -5.49 13.10
CA GLY A 109 21.52 -5.80 14.21
C GLY A 109 20.23 -4.98 14.26
N VAL A 110 19.91 -4.21 13.21
CA VAL A 110 18.66 -3.45 13.13
C VAL A 110 17.51 -4.38 12.72
N THR A 111 16.39 -4.33 13.42
CA THR A 111 15.16 -5.04 13.01
C THR A 111 14.59 -4.39 11.75
N VAL A 112 14.47 -5.17 10.67
CA VAL A 112 13.88 -4.70 9.41
C VAL A 112 12.66 -5.55 9.07
N VAL A 113 11.48 -4.92 9.05
CA VAL A 113 10.23 -5.49 8.56
C VAL A 113 10.07 -5.12 7.09
N GLU A 114 10.05 -6.13 6.24
CA GLU A 114 9.93 -6.00 4.79
C GLU A 114 8.52 -6.39 4.37
N LEU A 115 7.80 -5.47 3.75
CA LEU A 115 6.40 -5.61 3.37
C LEU A 115 6.29 -6.01 1.89
N PRO A 116 5.45 -7.00 1.55
CA PRO A 116 5.20 -7.38 0.17
C PRO A 116 4.46 -6.28 -0.60
N PRO A 117 4.47 -6.32 -1.94
CA PRO A 117 3.54 -5.54 -2.74
C PRO A 117 2.09 -5.88 -2.39
N VAL A 118 1.18 -4.97 -2.68
CA VAL A 118 -0.26 -5.20 -2.56
C VAL A 118 -0.84 -5.39 -3.96
N ASP A 119 -1.42 -6.54 -4.20
CA ASP A 119 -2.02 -6.90 -5.49
C ASP A 119 -3.55 -6.91 -5.43
N THR A 120 -4.12 -6.90 -4.21
CA THR A 120 -5.56 -6.92 -3.95
C THR A 120 -5.97 -5.89 -2.88
N LEU A 121 -7.25 -5.53 -2.85
CA LEU A 121 -7.82 -4.69 -1.79
C LEU A 121 -7.71 -5.36 -0.39
N ALA A 122 -7.78 -6.68 -0.35
CA ALA A 122 -7.55 -7.44 0.88
C ALA A 122 -6.10 -7.32 1.38
N ASP A 123 -5.12 -7.30 0.47
CA ASP A 123 -3.70 -7.08 0.83
C ASP A 123 -3.48 -5.68 1.41
N VAL A 124 -4.21 -4.67 0.90
CA VAL A 124 -4.17 -3.29 1.45
C VAL A 124 -4.56 -3.29 2.92
N ALA A 125 -5.71 -3.88 3.25
CA ALA A 125 -6.18 -3.98 4.64
C ALA A 125 -5.22 -4.83 5.51
N ALA A 126 -4.69 -5.93 4.97
CA ALA A 126 -3.71 -6.76 5.65
C ALA A 126 -2.40 -5.99 5.94
N GLN A 127 -1.94 -5.15 5.00
CA GLN A 127 -0.75 -4.34 5.19
C GLN A 127 -0.93 -3.27 6.28
N MET A 128 -2.11 -2.66 6.39
CA MET A 128 -2.43 -1.74 7.49
C MET A 128 -2.34 -2.45 8.86
N ARG A 129 -2.85 -3.68 8.95
CA ARG A 129 -2.73 -4.52 10.15
C ARG A 129 -1.28 -4.85 10.47
N LEU A 130 -0.51 -5.30 9.48
CA LEU A 130 0.91 -5.66 9.64
C LEU A 130 1.77 -4.48 10.11
N ILE A 131 1.55 -3.29 9.56
CA ILE A 131 2.29 -2.09 9.98
C ILE A 131 1.84 -1.67 11.38
N GLY A 132 0.53 -1.74 11.68
CA GLY A 132 0.00 -1.50 13.01
C GLY A 132 0.67 -2.41 14.06
N ASP A 133 0.71 -3.71 13.80
CA ASP A 133 1.35 -4.68 14.69
C ASP A 133 2.86 -4.41 14.85
N ALA A 134 3.56 -4.14 13.75
CA ALA A 134 4.99 -3.82 13.78
C ALA A 134 5.31 -2.56 14.60
N LEU A 135 4.42 -1.58 14.61
CA LEU A 135 4.52 -0.35 15.38
C LEU A 135 4.06 -0.51 16.85
N GLY A 136 3.51 -1.67 17.23
CA GLY A 136 2.82 -1.82 18.51
C GLY A 136 1.48 -1.07 18.58
N ARG A 137 0.88 -0.79 17.44
CA ARG A 137 -0.39 -0.08 17.23
C ARG A 137 -1.44 -0.99 16.59
N GLY A 138 -1.46 -2.27 16.97
CA GLY A 138 -2.36 -3.27 16.41
C GLY A 138 -3.85 -2.87 16.43
N PRO A 139 -4.42 -2.37 17.54
CA PRO A 139 -5.81 -1.92 17.56
C PRO A 139 -6.12 -0.80 16.57
N GLU A 140 -5.20 0.15 16.37
CA GLU A 140 -5.36 1.25 15.43
C GLU A 140 -5.21 0.77 13.98
N GLY A 141 -4.27 -0.16 13.72
CA GLY A 141 -4.11 -0.82 12.43
C GLY A 141 -5.37 -1.59 12.03
N GLU A 142 -5.95 -2.35 12.97
CA GLU A 142 -7.22 -3.06 12.77
C GLU A 142 -8.38 -2.11 12.50
N ALA A 143 -8.51 -1.03 13.27
CA ALA A 143 -9.57 -0.04 13.07
C ALA A 143 -9.46 0.64 11.70
N MET A 144 -8.24 0.99 11.26
CA MET A 144 -7.99 1.57 9.94
C MET A 144 -8.36 0.58 8.83
N ALA A 145 -7.96 -0.68 8.94
CA ALA A 145 -8.26 -1.71 7.96
C ALA A 145 -9.77 -1.95 7.84
N GLN A 146 -10.48 -2.06 8.97
CA GLN A 146 -11.94 -2.22 8.97
C GLN A 146 -12.66 -1.02 8.35
N ALA A 147 -12.24 0.20 8.67
CA ALA A 147 -12.81 1.40 8.06
C ALA A 147 -12.60 1.41 6.54
N PHE A 148 -11.42 1.03 6.07
CA PHE A 148 -11.13 0.89 4.64
C PHE A 148 -12.02 -0.16 3.98
N GLU A 149 -12.16 -1.35 4.56
CA GLU A 149 -12.98 -2.45 4.03
C GLU A 149 -14.47 -2.04 3.90
N VAL A 150 -15.00 -1.31 4.90
CA VAL A 150 -16.38 -0.80 4.88
C VAL A 150 -16.58 0.21 3.74
N GLU A 151 -15.66 1.16 3.58
CA GLU A 151 -15.72 2.16 2.51
C GLU A 151 -15.60 1.51 1.13
N VAL A 152 -14.69 0.55 0.96
CA VAL A 152 -14.54 -0.22 -0.29
C VAL A 152 -15.85 -0.92 -0.65
N ALA A 153 -16.47 -1.61 0.31
CA ALA A 153 -17.74 -2.31 0.08
C ALA A 153 -18.88 -1.37 -0.35
N ALA A 154 -18.89 -0.13 0.17
CA ALA A 154 -19.87 0.88 -0.19
C ALA A 154 -19.68 1.48 -1.60
N LEU A 155 -18.47 1.34 -2.19
CA LEU A 155 -18.12 1.92 -3.49
C LEU A 155 -18.29 0.94 -4.66
N GLN A 156 -18.72 -0.29 -4.42
CA GLN A 156 -18.99 -1.26 -5.49
C GLN A 156 -20.10 -0.75 -6.42
N SER A 157 -19.88 -0.88 -7.72
CA SER A 157 -20.82 -0.45 -8.77
C SER A 157 -21.25 -1.65 -9.61
N PRO A 158 -22.32 -2.38 -9.23
CA PRO A 158 -22.85 -3.48 -10.03
C PRO A 158 -23.54 -2.95 -11.31
N GLY A 159 -23.42 -3.67 -12.41
CA GLY A 159 -24.07 -3.36 -13.69
C GLY A 159 -23.35 -3.98 -14.87
N ASP A 160 -23.86 -3.75 -16.08
CA ASP A 160 -23.16 -4.16 -17.29
C ASP A 160 -21.83 -3.44 -17.39
N PRO A 161 -20.68 -4.15 -17.48
CA PRO A 161 -19.39 -3.54 -17.39
C PRO A 161 -19.06 -2.70 -18.64
N ALA A 162 -18.67 -1.44 -18.42
CA ALA A 162 -17.99 -0.62 -19.42
C ALA A 162 -16.52 -1.07 -19.56
N THR A 163 -15.78 -0.52 -20.51
CA THR A 163 -14.37 -0.82 -20.71
C THR A 163 -13.48 0.31 -20.22
N ALA A 164 -12.40 -0.04 -19.54
CA ALA A 164 -11.38 0.93 -19.13
C ALA A 164 -9.98 0.45 -19.51
N ALA A 165 -9.15 1.39 -19.90
CA ALA A 165 -7.74 1.17 -20.13
C ALA A 165 -6.90 2.05 -19.22
N MET A 166 -5.95 1.47 -18.50
CA MET A 166 -4.85 2.19 -17.90
C MET A 166 -3.75 2.29 -18.94
N TYR A 167 -3.25 3.49 -19.20
CA TYR A 167 -2.23 3.67 -20.22
C TYR A 167 -1.19 4.69 -19.78
N TYR A 168 0.00 4.21 -19.50
CA TYR A 168 1.09 4.91 -18.88
C TYR A 168 2.29 5.09 -19.84
N PRO A 169 3.35 5.80 -19.42
CA PRO A 169 4.57 5.94 -20.22
C PRO A 169 5.05 4.62 -20.83
N ASN A 170 5.60 4.65 -22.02
CA ASN A 170 5.98 3.49 -22.85
C ASN A 170 4.83 2.51 -23.17
N GLY A 171 3.57 2.89 -22.99
CA GLY A 171 2.44 1.98 -23.19
C GLY A 171 2.27 0.96 -22.06
N TYR A 172 2.88 1.21 -20.90
CA TYR A 172 2.68 0.34 -19.73
C TYR A 172 1.22 0.33 -19.30
N THR A 173 0.73 -0.84 -18.91
CA THR A 173 -0.62 -1.05 -18.38
C THR A 173 -0.62 -2.12 -17.30
N ALA A 174 -1.66 -2.11 -16.47
CA ALA A 174 -1.94 -3.16 -15.51
C ALA A 174 -2.91 -4.19 -16.13
N GLY A 175 -2.59 -5.47 -15.99
CA GLY A 175 -3.41 -6.60 -16.41
C GLY A 175 -4.11 -7.29 -15.24
N ALA A 176 -4.57 -8.52 -15.47
CA ALA A 176 -5.21 -9.35 -14.46
C ALA A 176 -4.28 -9.62 -13.26
N GLY A 177 -4.84 -9.75 -12.06
CA GLY A 177 -4.08 -10.03 -10.83
C GLY A 177 -3.31 -8.83 -10.30
N THR A 178 -3.74 -7.61 -10.61
CA THR A 178 -3.19 -6.38 -10.04
C THR A 178 -4.26 -5.64 -9.25
N LEU A 179 -3.85 -4.87 -8.25
CA LEU A 179 -4.73 -4.02 -7.46
C LEU A 179 -5.57 -3.08 -8.36
N SER A 180 -4.95 -2.50 -9.37
CA SER A 180 -5.65 -1.64 -10.33
C SER A 180 -6.72 -2.38 -11.12
N ASN A 181 -6.48 -3.66 -11.49
CA ASN A 181 -7.49 -4.48 -12.14
C ASN A 181 -8.69 -4.74 -11.23
N GLU A 182 -8.44 -5.08 -9.97
CA GLU A 182 -9.52 -5.29 -8.99
C GLU A 182 -10.37 -4.03 -8.78
N ILE A 183 -9.72 -2.84 -8.73
CA ILE A 183 -10.43 -1.56 -8.64
C ILE A 183 -11.31 -1.32 -9.87
N LEU A 184 -10.81 -1.59 -11.08
CA LEU A 184 -11.61 -1.47 -12.29
C LEU A 184 -12.82 -2.40 -12.25
N GLU A 185 -12.61 -3.69 -11.93
CA GLU A 185 -13.68 -4.68 -11.89
C GLU A 185 -14.76 -4.34 -10.84
N MET A 186 -14.36 -3.98 -9.61
CA MET A 186 -15.32 -3.62 -8.55
C MET A 186 -16.11 -2.34 -8.84
N THR A 187 -15.55 -1.44 -9.64
CA THR A 187 -16.22 -0.19 -10.08
C THR A 187 -16.98 -0.33 -11.39
N GLY A 188 -17.16 -1.57 -11.90
CA GLY A 188 -17.98 -1.89 -13.05
C GLY A 188 -17.28 -1.69 -14.40
N PHE A 189 -15.98 -1.89 -14.45
CA PHE A 189 -15.20 -1.87 -15.70
C PHE A 189 -14.57 -3.22 -16.01
N ARG A 190 -14.47 -3.54 -17.30
CA ARG A 190 -13.58 -4.55 -17.84
C ARG A 190 -12.25 -3.91 -18.19
N ASN A 191 -11.15 -4.51 -17.78
CA ASN A 191 -9.81 -3.99 -18.00
C ASN A 191 -9.27 -4.43 -19.37
N ILE A 192 -9.03 -3.49 -20.27
CA ILE A 192 -8.46 -3.77 -21.61
C ILE A 192 -7.08 -4.44 -21.52
N GLY A 193 -6.28 -4.13 -20.50
CA GLY A 193 -5.00 -4.81 -20.28
C GLY A 193 -5.19 -6.31 -19.98
N ALA A 194 -6.14 -6.64 -19.13
CA ALA A 194 -6.48 -8.04 -18.82
C ALA A 194 -7.10 -8.76 -20.03
N GLU A 195 -8.01 -8.11 -20.78
CA GLU A 195 -8.59 -8.65 -22.01
C GLU A 195 -7.54 -8.87 -23.12
N ALA A 196 -6.47 -8.08 -23.11
CA ALA A 196 -5.32 -8.28 -23.97
C ALA A 196 -4.44 -9.49 -23.57
N GLY A 197 -4.80 -10.19 -22.50
CA GLY A 197 -4.08 -11.36 -21.98
C GLY A 197 -2.90 -11.03 -21.08
N LEU A 198 -2.79 -9.80 -20.59
CA LEU A 198 -1.72 -9.43 -19.66
C LEU A 198 -2.08 -9.87 -18.23
N THR A 199 -1.10 -10.48 -17.55
CA THR A 199 -1.13 -10.80 -16.12
C THR A 199 -0.05 -9.99 -15.42
N GLY A 200 -0.40 -9.31 -14.31
CA GLY A 200 0.50 -8.33 -13.73
C GLY A 200 0.64 -7.08 -14.60
N GLY A 201 1.81 -6.43 -14.56
CA GLY A 201 2.12 -5.29 -15.42
C GLY A 201 2.68 -5.71 -16.78
N GLY A 202 2.41 -4.92 -17.82
CA GLY A 202 2.92 -5.21 -19.16
C GLY A 202 2.81 -4.03 -20.12
N ILE A 203 3.20 -4.26 -21.38
CA ILE A 203 3.11 -3.26 -22.45
C ILE A 203 1.90 -3.57 -23.32
N LEU A 204 0.99 -2.63 -23.46
CA LEU A 204 -0.12 -2.67 -24.39
C LEU A 204 0.27 -1.81 -25.61
N PRO A 205 0.45 -2.41 -26.82
CA PRO A 205 0.69 -1.63 -28.02
C PRO A 205 -0.43 -0.61 -28.27
N LEU A 206 -0.06 0.60 -28.73
CA LEU A 206 -1.01 1.69 -28.96
C LEU A 206 -2.11 1.29 -29.95
N GLU A 207 -1.74 0.49 -30.96
CA GLU A 207 -2.68 -0.01 -31.97
C GLU A 207 -3.77 -0.88 -31.33
N ARG A 208 -3.41 -1.73 -30.36
CA ARG A 208 -4.36 -2.56 -29.62
C ARG A 208 -5.29 -1.71 -28.76
N LEU A 209 -4.76 -0.68 -28.10
CA LEU A 209 -5.55 0.27 -27.33
C LEU A 209 -6.56 1.01 -28.23
N VAL A 210 -6.11 1.50 -29.40
CA VAL A 210 -6.96 2.20 -30.37
C VAL A 210 -8.07 1.30 -30.90
N MET A 211 -7.73 0.04 -31.23
CA MET A 211 -8.72 -0.95 -31.70
C MET A 211 -9.74 -1.34 -30.62
N ALA A 212 -9.37 -1.32 -29.37
CA ALA A 212 -10.24 -1.66 -28.25
C ALA A 212 -11.27 -0.56 -27.93
N THR A 213 -11.03 0.68 -28.35
CA THR A 213 -11.91 1.85 -28.14
C THR A 213 -12.52 1.90 -26.74
N PRO A 214 -11.70 2.00 -25.67
CA PRO A 214 -12.22 1.95 -24.30
C PRO A 214 -13.13 3.12 -23.98
N ASP A 215 -14.16 2.88 -23.15
CA ASP A 215 -15.07 3.92 -22.66
C ASP A 215 -14.37 4.92 -21.73
N VAL A 216 -13.36 4.47 -20.99
CA VAL A 216 -12.55 5.29 -20.09
C VAL A 216 -11.05 5.02 -20.29
N ILE A 217 -10.26 6.10 -20.33
CA ILE A 217 -8.79 6.00 -20.32
C ILE A 217 -8.23 6.71 -19.10
N VAL A 218 -7.47 5.98 -18.31
CA VAL A 218 -6.70 6.48 -17.17
C VAL A 218 -5.24 6.61 -17.56
N THR A 219 -4.65 7.77 -17.33
CA THR A 219 -3.23 8.04 -17.63
C THR A 219 -2.58 8.79 -16.48
N SER A 220 -1.27 8.61 -16.29
CA SER A 220 -0.48 9.39 -15.34
C SER A 220 -0.46 10.89 -15.67
N THR A 221 -0.19 11.70 -14.65
CA THR A 221 0.19 13.08 -14.83
C THR A 221 1.67 13.14 -15.22
N PRO A 222 2.03 13.75 -16.37
CA PRO A 222 3.43 13.87 -16.78
C PRO A 222 4.28 14.62 -15.75
N TYR A 223 5.51 14.14 -15.53
CA TYR A 223 6.48 14.87 -14.74
C TYR A 223 6.94 16.15 -15.45
N PRO A 224 7.31 17.20 -14.71
CA PRO A 224 7.91 18.40 -15.29
C PRO A 224 9.20 18.04 -16.05
N GLY A 225 9.26 18.41 -17.31
CA GLY A 225 10.36 18.06 -18.21
C GLY A 225 9.97 16.96 -19.20
N ALA A 226 10.47 17.03 -20.42
CA ALA A 226 10.13 16.06 -21.46
C ALA A 226 10.83 14.72 -21.19
N SER A 227 10.06 13.63 -21.18
CA SER A 227 10.56 12.26 -21.12
C SER A 227 10.19 11.51 -22.39
N ARG A 228 11.14 10.80 -23.00
CA ARG A 228 10.86 9.94 -24.16
C ARG A 228 9.81 8.87 -23.87
N SER A 229 9.76 8.38 -22.64
CA SER A 229 8.77 7.38 -22.23
C SER A 229 7.34 7.94 -22.23
N GLU A 230 7.19 9.25 -22.05
CA GLU A 230 5.89 9.96 -22.02
C GLU A 230 5.43 10.43 -23.41
N GLU A 231 6.29 10.41 -24.43
CA GLU A 231 5.93 10.85 -25.81
C GLU A 231 4.69 10.10 -26.33
N ILE A 232 4.51 8.83 -25.97
CA ILE A 232 3.37 8.04 -26.38
C ILE A 232 2.04 8.60 -25.85
N LEU A 233 2.06 9.27 -24.70
CA LEU A 233 0.87 9.89 -24.11
C LEU A 233 0.41 11.13 -24.87
N ALA A 234 1.30 11.73 -25.66
CA ALA A 234 1.00 12.85 -26.55
C ALA A 234 0.69 12.40 -28.00
N HIS A 235 0.69 11.08 -28.29
CA HIS A 235 0.49 10.58 -29.65
C HIS A 235 -0.91 10.96 -30.19
N PRO A 236 -1.02 11.42 -31.48
CA PRO A 236 -2.28 11.87 -32.07
C PRO A 236 -3.40 10.81 -32.02
N ALA A 237 -3.07 9.54 -32.20
CA ALA A 237 -4.04 8.44 -32.10
C ALA A 237 -4.65 8.32 -30.69
N LEU A 238 -3.83 8.47 -29.64
CA LEU A 238 -4.32 8.50 -28.26
C LEU A 238 -5.19 9.74 -28.01
N ALA A 239 -4.78 10.90 -28.55
CA ALA A 239 -5.57 12.11 -28.46
C ALA A 239 -6.94 11.98 -29.20
N ALA A 240 -7.01 11.18 -30.26
CA ALA A 240 -8.24 10.91 -30.99
C ALA A 240 -9.23 10.10 -30.15
N ILE A 241 -8.81 8.93 -29.61
CA ILE A 241 -9.70 8.10 -28.78
C ILE A 241 -10.07 8.78 -27.44
N ARG A 242 -9.20 9.63 -26.89
CA ARG A 242 -9.49 10.43 -25.69
C ARG A 242 -10.59 11.49 -25.87
N ARG A 243 -10.94 11.85 -27.11
CA ARG A 243 -12.06 12.78 -27.35
C ARG A 243 -13.40 12.09 -27.13
N ASP A 244 -13.46 10.81 -27.45
CA ASP A 244 -14.69 10.00 -27.40
C ASP A 244 -14.83 9.25 -26.07
N ALA A 245 -13.70 8.93 -25.42
CA ALA A 245 -13.67 8.29 -24.11
C ALA A 245 -13.87 9.30 -22.96
N ALA A 246 -14.63 8.90 -21.94
CA ALA A 246 -14.70 9.65 -20.69
C ALA A 246 -13.33 9.71 -20.01
N ARG A 247 -13.08 10.78 -19.26
CA ARG A 247 -11.81 10.99 -18.55
C ARG A 247 -11.99 10.76 -17.07
N ALA A 248 -11.44 9.69 -16.55
CA ALA A 248 -11.22 9.57 -15.12
C ALA A 248 -9.86 10.23 -14.78
N LYS A 249 -9.89 11.35 -14.05
CA LYS A 249 -8.67 11.99 -13.53
C LYS A 249 -8.33 11.34 -12.19
N VAL A 250 -7.67 10.22 -12.23
CA VAL A 250 -7.10 9.59 -11.05
C VAL A 250 -5.68 10.12 -10.87
N SER A 251 -5.36 10.57 -9.67
CA SER A 251 -3.99 10.93 -9.31
C SER A 251 -3.15 9.68 -9.09
N ASP A 252 -1.92 9.65 -9.60
CA ASP A 252 -1.01 8.53 -9.32
C ASP A 252 -0.77 8.39 -7.80
N ALA A 253 -0.75 9.51 -7.06
CA ALA A 253 -0.62 9.52 -5.61
C ALA A 253 -1.76 8.75 -4.88
N ASP A 254 -2.95 8.67 -5.48
CA ASP A 254 -4.10 8.02 -4.86
C ASP A 254 -4.08 6.49 -4.98
N TRP A 255 -3.34 5.91 -5.94
CA TRP A 255 -3.35 4.47 -6.11
C TRP A 255 -2.01 3.77 -6.33
N VAL A 256 -0.90 4.50 -6.32
CA VAL A 256 0.43 3.91 -6.39
C VAL A 256 0.75 3.07 -5.14
N CYS A 257 0.14 3.42 -4.02
CA CYS A 257 0.29 2.73 -2.74
C CYS A 257 -1.04 2.18 -2.20
N GLY A 258 -1.01 1.00 -1.59
CA GLY A 258 -2.12 0.45 -0.82
C GLY A 258 -2.31 1.19 0.51
N THR A 259 -2.91 2.37 0.47
CA THR A 259 -3.20 3.21 1.64
C THR A 259 -4.67 3.64 1.64
N PRO A 260 -5.19 4.27 2.71
CA PRO A 260 -6.54 4.82 2.67
C PRO A 260 -6.80 5.83 1.55
N ALA A 261 -5.77 6.48 0.99
CA ALA A 261 -5.89 7.39 -0.15
C ALA A 261 -6.44 6.68 -1.40
N LEU A 262 -6.27 5.35 -1.50
CA LEU A 262 -6.82 4.52 -2.57
C LEU A 262 -8.34 4.68 -2.73
N LEU A 263 -9.06 5.01 -1.66
CA LEU A 263 -10.49 5.30 -1.70
C LEU A 263 -10.84 6.47 -2.64
N ASN A 264 -9.93 7.43 -2.84
CA ASN A 264 -10.14 8.53 -3.79
C ASN A 264 -10.11 8.02 -5.23
N ALA A 265 -9.16 7.13 -5.55
CA ALA A 265 -9.10 6.48 -6.86
C ALA A 265 -10.37 5.64 -7.13
N ILE A 266 -10.79 4.84 -6.14
CA ILE A 266 -12.01 4.02 -6.25
C ILE A 266 -13.26 4.91 -6.47
N ARG A 267 -13.41 5.99 -5.69
CA ARG A 267 -14.52 6.95 -5.87
C ARG A 267 -14.50 7.57 -7.25
N THR A 268 -13.35 8.01 -7.74
CA THR A 268 -13.18 8.60 -9.07
C THR A 268 -13.60 7.61 -10.17
N MET A 269 -13.19 6.34 -10.04
CA MET A 269 -13.60 5.31 -11.01
C MET A 269 -15.10 5.01 -10.94
N ALA A 270 -15.68 4.91 -9.74
CA ALA A 270 -17.11 4.71 -9.57
C ALA A 270 -17.94 5.89 -10.12
N GLU A 271 -17.45 7.13 -9.97
CA GLU A 271 -18.05 8.33 -10.57
C GLU A 271 -17.97 8.32 -12.09
N ALA A 272 -16.81 7.98 -12.65
CA ALA A 272 -16.63 7.82 -14.09
C ALA A 272 -17.60 6.77 -14.66
N ARG A 273 -17.80 5.66 -13.95
CA ARG A 273 -18.76 4.62 -14.36
C ARG A 273 -20.20 5.13 -14.37
N ARG A 274 -20.62 5.86 -13.35
CA ARG A 274 -21.96 6.45 -13.30
C ARG A 274 -22.20 7.43 -14.46
N SER A 275 -21.21 8.28 -14.75
CA SER A 275 -21.33 9.29 -15.81
C SER A 275 -21.52 8.69 -17.22
N LEU A 276 -21.08 7.45 -17.45
CA LEU A 276 -21.33 6.73 -18.71
C LEU A 276 -22.77 6.24 -18.84
N GLY A 277 -23.44 5.96 -17.72
CA GLY A 277 -24.86 5.53 -17.72
C GLY A 277 -25.85 6.68 -17.87
N ASP A 278 -25.43 7.91 -17.57
CA ASP A 278 -26.26 9.12 -17.65
C ASP A 278 -26.10 9.88 -18.99
N ALA A 279 -25.26 9.34 -19.90
CA ALA A 279 -25.12 9.91 -21.25
C ALA A 279 -26.37 9.61 -22.07
N PRO A 280 -27.00 10.62 -22.75
CA PRO A 280 -28.28 10.51 -23.47
C PRO A 280 -28.19 9.63 -24.71
#